data_392ca03bd5d06c7904fd19596e0f6f86
#
_entry.id   392ca03bd5d06c7904fd19596e0f6f86
#
_cell.length_a   1.000
_cell.length_b   1.000
_cell.length_c   1.000
_cell.angle_alpha   90.00
_cell.angle_beta   90.00
_cell.angle_gamma   90.00
#
_symmetry.space_group_name_H-M   'P 1'
#
loop_
_entity.id
_entity.type
_entity.pdbx_description
1 polymer ?
#
loop_
_entity_poly.entity_id
_entity_poly.type
_entity_poly.pdbx_seq_one_letter_code
_entity_poly.pdbx_strand_id
1 'polypeptide(L)'
;MLYHEITIGEKELKLRLDARSCIDLERKLGKSPLAIFTQEDNALPKLEDLITILKCSLQKYNKGYTLDKTYDLYDEYVEEGNVFTDFIPVIMDIFKVSGFFKEEQVQDAKVIIEDEKKQKAVI
;
A
#
# COMPACT_ATOMS: atom_id res chain seq x y z
N MET A 1 -14.63 8.26 3.67
CA MET A 1 -14.10 7.39 4.73
C MET A 1 -12.69 7.83 5.10
N LEU A 2 -12.37 7.82 6.38
CA LEU A 2 -11.08 8.36 6.87
C LEU A 2 -9.95 7.34 6.89
N TYR A 3 -10.21 6.07 6.65
CA TYR A 3 -9.22 5.02 6.69
C TYR A 3 -9.66 3.84 5.83
N HIS A 4 -8.70 3.02 5.47
CA HIS A 4 -8.95 1.74 4.81
C HIS A 4 -8.85 0.63 5.86
N GLU A 5 -9.84 -0.25 5.93
CA GLU A 5 -9.81 -1.37 6.85
C GLU A 5 -9.27 -2.61 6.14
N ILE A 6 -8.40 -3.34 6.84
CA ILE A 6 -7.91 -4.63 6.36
C ILE A 6 -7.82 -5.57 7.56
N THR A 7 -8.13 -6.83 7.33
CA THR A 7 -7.99 -7.87 8.35
C THR A 7 -6.87 -8.81 7.94
N ILE A 8 -5.89 -8.97 8.81
CA ILE A 8 -4.76 -9.88 8.60
C ILE A 8 -4.69 -10.78 9.83
N GLY A 9 -4.92 -12.08 9.65
CA GLY A 9 -5.13 -13.00 10.75
C GLY A 9 -6.39 -12.61 11.50
N GLU A 10 -6.28 -12.43 12.80
CA GLU A 10 -7.41 -11.97 13.63
C GLU A 10 -7.34 -10.46 13.90
N LYS A 11 -6.38 -9.76 13.29
CA LYS A 11 -6.15 -8.34 13.53
C LYS A 11 -6.96 -7.49 12.55
N GLU A 12 -7.80 -6.63 13.07
CA GLU A 12 -8.53 -5.64 12.29
C GLU A 12 -7.71 -4.34 12.32
N LEU A 13 -7.23 -3.92 11.16
CA LEU A 13 -6.31 -2.80 11.06
C LEU A 13 -6.95 -1.65 10.29
N LYS A 14 -6.66 -0.43 10.71
CA LYS A 14 -7.10 0.80 10.04
C LYS A 14 -5.89 1.51 9.50
N LEU A 15 -5.88 1.73 8.19
CA LEU A 15 -4.72 2.26 7.48
C LEU A 15 -5.03 3.65 6.94
N ARG A 16 -4.15 4.61 7.25
CA ARG A 16 -4.27 5.98 6.78
C ARG A 16 -2.92 6.68 6.81
N LEU A 17 -2.68 7.51 5.81
CA LEU A 17 -1.53 8.41 5.80
C LEU A 17 -2.06 9.83 6.12
N ASP A 18 -2.09 10.18 7.39
CA ASP A 18 -2.36 11.57 7.77
C ASP A 18 -1.13 12.42 7.44
N ALA A 19 -1.20 13.73 7.62
CA ALA A 19 -0.11 14.61 7.22
C ALA A 19 1.22 14.20 7.83
N ARG A 20 1.22 13.87 9.11
CA ARG A 20 2.45 13.48 9.82
C ARG A 20 3.01 12.16 9.28
N SER A 21 2.15 11.16 9.11
CA SER A 21 2.56 9.87 8.56
C SER A 21 3.04 9.99 7.12
N CYS A 22 2.40 10.85 6.34
CA CYS A 22 2.78 11.09 4.96
C CYS A 22 4.16 11.74 4.84
N ILE A 23 4.45 12.73 5.68
CA ILE A 23 5.76 13.37 5.69
C ILE A 23 6.85 12.36 6.08
N ASP A 24 6.56 11.54 7.09
CA ASP A 24 7.48 10.49 7.50
C ASP A 24 7.73 9.50 6.35
N LEU A 25 6.68 9.13 5.63
CA LEU A 25 6.79 8.25 4.47
C LEU A 25 7.67 8.87 3.38
N GLU A 26 7.45 10.14 3.04
CA GLU A 26 8.25 10.81 2.02
C GLU A 26 9.74 10.80 2.37
N ARG A 27 10.06 11.03 3.64
CA ARG A 27 11.45 11.00 4.11
C ARG A 27 12.07 9.62 3.95
N LYS A 28 11.33 8.59 4.26
CA LYS A 28 11.82 7.20 4.16
C LYS A 28 11.93 6.73 2.74
N LEU A 29 11.01 7.14 1.87
CA LEU A 29 11.07 6.78 0.45
C LEU A 29 12.09 7.60 -0.32
N GLY A 30 12.38 8.83 0.14
CA GLY A 30 13.22 9.76 -0.58
C GLY A 30 12.57 10.33 -1.83
N LYS A 31 11.25 10.23 -1.93
CA LYS A 31 10.48 10.69 -3.09
C LYS A 31 9.02 10.84 -2.68
N SER A 32 8.21 11.46 -3.56
CA SER A 32 6.76 11.52 -3.35
C SER A 32 6.18 10.10 -3.35
N PRO A 33 5.23 9.77 -2.44
CA PRO A 33 4.60 8.46 -2.47
C PRO A 33 3.94 8.12 -3.81
N LEU A 34 3.40 9.11 -4.52
CA LEU A 34 2.80 8.87 -5.83
C LEU A 34 3.81 8.44 -6.90
N ALA A 35 5.09 8.78 -6.71
CA ALA A 35 6.13 8.44 -7.67
C ALA A 35 6.33 6.93 -7.83
N ILE A 36 5.91 6.13 -6.85
CA ILE A 36 6.04 4.67 -6.96
C ILE A 36 5.15 4.09 -8.06
N PHE A 37 4.10 4.82 -8.47
CA PHE A 37 3.18 4.37 -9.52
C PHE A 37 3.45 5.03 -10.87
N THR A 38 4.43 5.93 -10.96
CA THR A 38 4.73 6.68 -12.17
C THR A 38 6.11 6.36 -12.74
N GLN A 39 6.62 5.17 -12.49
CA GLN A 39 7.92 4.74 -12.99
C GLN A 39 7.87 4.55 -14.50
N GLU A 40 8.93 5.01 -15.19
CA GLU A 40 8.98 5.05 -16.66
C GLU A 40 8.86 3.68 -17.33
N ASP A 41 9.32 2.63 -16.69
CA ASP A 41 9.30 1.27 -17.23
C ASP A 41 8.06 0.48 -16.85
N ASN A 42 7.07 1.13 -16.26
CA ASN A 42 5.85 0.49 -15.74
C ASN A 42 6.15 -0.63 -14.73
N ALA A 43 7.28 -0.56 -14.09
CA ALA A 43 7.65 -1.55 -13.08
C ALA A 43 6.71 -1.47 -11.88
N LEU A 44 6.41 -2.62 -11.29
CA LEU A 44 5.65 -2.66 -10.04
C LEU A 44 6.50 -2.05 -8.93
N PRO A 45 5.86 -1.46 -7.91
CA PRO A 45 6.59 -0.94 -6.76
C PRO A 45 7.44 -2.02 -6.09
N LYS A 46 8.54 -1.62 -5.49
CA LYS A 46 9.38 -2.54 -4.73
C LYS A 46 8.67 -2.96 -3.45
N LEU A 47 8.91 -4.19 -3.02
CA LEU A 47 8.37 -4.68 -1.75
C LEU A 47 8.78 -3.76 -0.59
N GLU A 48 10.03 -3.30 -0.58
CA GLU A 48 10.51 -2.37 0.44
C GLU A 48 9.63 -1.13 0.54
N ASP A 49 9.23 -0.56 -0.61
CA ASP A 49 8.35 0.61 -0.64
C ASP A 49 6.96 0.28 -0.10
N LEU A 50 6.41 -0.88 -0.47
CA LEU A 50 5.10 -1.30 0.04
C LEU A 50 5.10 -1.50 1.55
N ILE A 51 6.15 -2.11 2.08
CA ILE A 51 6.30 -2.31 3.53
C ILE A 51 6.40 -0.97 4.25
N THR A 52 7.16 -0.03 3.67
CA THR A 52 7.30 1.31 4.24
C THR A 52 5.96 2.04 4.28
N ILE A 53 5.18 1.94 3.21
CA ILE A 53 3.84 2.53 3.15
C ILE A 53 2.93 1.89 4.20
N LEU A 54 2.95 0.57 4.30
CA LEU A 54 2.14 -0.14 5.30
C LEU A 54 2.48 0.32 6.71
N LYS A 55 3.79 0.36 7.04
CA LYS A 55 4.23 0.80 8.37
C LYS A 55 3.74 2.21 8.69
N CYS A 56 3.94 3.15 7.76
CA CYS A 56 3.53 4.53 7.98
C CYS A 56 2.01 4.67 8.07
N SER A 57 1.26 3.87 7.29
CA SER A 57 -0.21 3.92 7.31
C SER A 57 -0.81 3.31 8.58
N LEU A 58 -0.06 2.48 9.30
CA LEU A 58 -0.51 1.90 10.57
C LEU A 58 -0.44 2.90 11.73
N GLN A 59 0.43 3.90 11.65
CA GLN A 59 0.77 4.77 12.78
C GLN A 59 -0.43 5.51 13.38
N LYS A 60 -1.35 5.95 12.56
CA LYS A 60 -2.46 6.80 13.03
C LYS A 60 -3.39 6.07 13.99
N TYR A 61 -3.78 4.84 13.66
CA TYR A 61 -4.81 4.11 14.39
C TYR A 61 -4.33 2.84 15.09
N ASN A 62 -3.11 2.37 14.79
CA ASN A 62 -2.61 1.11 15.32
C ASN A 62 -1.24 1.33 15.94
N LYS A 63 -1.19 1.39 17.26
CA LYS A 63 0.05 1.68 17.96
C LYS A 63 0.94 0.45 18.07
N GLY A 64 2.24 0.68 18.15
CA GLY A 64 3.21 -0.36 18.46
C GLY A 64 3.74 -1.15 17.27
N TYR A 65 3.45 -0.74 16.03
CA TYR A 65 3.99 -1.41 14.86
C TYR A 65 5.37 -0.86 14.51
N THR A 66 6.40 -1.64 14.85
CA THR A 66 7.77 -1.38 14.41
C THR A 66 7.95 -1.91 12.99
N LEU A 67 9.10 -1.64 12.39
CA LEU A 67 9.43 -2.19 11.07
C LEU A 67 9.42 -3.72 11.11
N ASP A 68 10.02 -4.32 12.14
CA ASP A 68 10.04 -5.78 12.28
C ASP A 68 8.64 -6.36 12.39
N LYS A 69 7.77 -5.74 13.19
CA LYS A 69 6.38 -6.20 13.31
C LYS A 69 5.62 -6.03 12.00
N THR A 70 5.97 -5.03 11.20
CA THR A 70 5.36 -4.83 9.89
C THR A 70 5.80 -5.92 8.91
N TYR A 71 7.06 -6.35 8.97
CA TYR A 71 7.51 -7.50 8.18
C TYR A 71 6.72 -8.74 8.55
N ASP A 72 6.55 -9.01 9.85
CA ASP A 72 5.78 -10.16 10.32
C ASP A 72 4.33 -10.10 9.86
N LEU A 73 3.74 -8.91 9.88
CA LEU A 73 2.37 -8.71 9.43
C LEU A 73 2.24 -9.00 7.93
N TYR A 74 3.19 -8.56 7.13
CA TYR A 74 3.19 -8.85 5.69
C TYR A 74 3.35 -10.35 5.44
N ASP A 75 4.24 -11.03 6.16
CA ASP A 75 4.42 -12.47 6.03
C ASP A 75 3.14 -13.22 6.36
N GLU A 76 2.42 -12.80 7.40
CA GLU A 76 1.12 -13.37 7.75
C GLU A 76 0.10 -13.19 6.64
N TYR A 77 0.09 -12.01 6.02
CA TYR A 77 -0.78 -11.71 4.88
C TYR A 77 -0.53 -12.69 3.72
N VAL A 78 0.72 -12.96 3.42
CA VAL A 78 1.10 -13.93 2.37
C VAL A 78 0.72 -15.35 2.78
N GLU A 79 0.90 -15.72 4.04
CA GLU A 79 0.56 -17.04 4.56
C GLU A 79 -0.93 -17.34 4.47
N GLU A 80 -1.77 -16.30 4.44
CA GLU A 80 -3.21 -16.45 4.26
C GLU A 80 -3.61 -16.70 2.79
N GLY A 81 -2.64 -16.77 1.88
CA GLY A 81 -2.89 -17.04 0.47
C GLY A 81 -2.85 -15.81 -0.42
N ASN A 82 -2.50 -14.66 0.12
CA ASN A 82 -2.38 -13.44 -0.68
C ASN A 82 -1.00 -13.36 -1.34
N VAL A 83 -0.91 -12.60 -2.42
CA VAL A 83 0.35 -12.38 -3.12
C VAL A 83 0.66 -10.88 -3.18
N PHE A 84 1.90 -10.56 -3.53
CA PHE A 84 2.40 -9.19 -3.58
C PHE A 84 1.48 -8.24 -4.34
N THR A 85 1.02 -8.66 -5.52
CA THR A 85 0.18 -7.81 -6.36
C THR A 85 -1.21 -7.58 -5.78
N ASP A 86 -1.69 -8.43 -4.88
CA ASP A 86 -2.97 -8.22 -4.18
C ASP A 86 -2.92 -7.01 -3.26
N PHE A 87 -1.72 -6.66 -2.78
CA PHE A 87 -1.55 -5.54 -1.86
C PHE A 87 -1.51 -4.19 -2.58
N ILE A 88 -1.26 -4.17 -3.90
CA ILE A 88 -1.19 -2.91 -4.65
C ILE A 88 -2.53 -2.16 -4.64
N PRO A 89 -3.69 -2.80 -4.89
CA PRO A 89 -4.96 -2.12 -4.73
C PRO A 89 -5.22 -1.60 -3.32
N VAL A 90 -4.71 -2.29 -2.30
CA VAL A 90 -4.81 -1.82 -0.91
C VAL A 90 -4.05 -0.50 -0.74
N ILE A 91 -2.86 -0.42 -1.29
CA ILE A 91 -2.05 0.82 -1.26
C ILE A 91 -2.80 1.97 -1.95
N MET A 92 -3.43 1.69 -3.08
CA MET A 92 -4.21 2.72 -3.78
C MET A 92 -5.40 3.20 -2.96
N ASP A 93 -6.08 2.29 -2.26
CA ASP A 93 -7.18 2.67 -1.37
C ASP A 93 -6.68 3.50 -0.18
N ILE A 94 -5.50 3.18 0.35
CA ILE A 94 -4.87 3.98 1.40
C ILE A 94 -4.63 5.41 0.90
N PHE A 95 -4.09 5.55 -0.30
CA PHE A 95 -3.84 6.87 -0.89
C PHE A 95 -5.16 7.63 -1.13
N LYS A 96 -6.19 6.93 -1.60
CA LYS A 96 -7.50 7.53 -1.81
C LYS A 96 -8.09 8.09 -0.50
N VAL A 97 -8.14 7.28 0.55
CA VAL A 97 -8.71 7.73 1.84
C VAL A 97 -7.84 8.77 2.51
N SER A 98 -6.58 8.86 2.13
CA SER A 98 -5.62 9.85 2.65
C SER A 98 -5.61 11.15 1.84
N GLY A 99 -6.40 11.24 0.79
CA GLY A 99 -6.58 12.48 0.03
C GLY A 99 -5.63 12.67 -1.14
N PHE A 100 -4.91 11.63 -1.58
CA PHE A 100 -3.99 11.75 -2.71
C PHE A 100 -4.70 11.81 -4.05
N PHE A 101 -5.82 11.11 -4.21
CA PHE A 101 -6.62 11.17 -5.43
C PHE A 101 -8.09 10.97 -5.15
N LYS A 102 -8.89 11.29 -6.17
CA LYS A 102 -10.32 11.04 -6.17
C LYS A 102 -10.58 9.58 -6.56
N GLU A 103 -11.76 9.09 -6.26
CA GLU A 103 -12.14 7.69 -6.48
C GLU A 103 -11.96 7.23 -7.92
N GLU A 104 -12.34 8.04 -8.89
CA GLU A 104 -12.20 7.70 -10.33
C GLU A 104 -10.75 7.47 -10.71
N GLN A 105 -9.82 8.26 -10.14
CA GLN A 105 -8.39 8.10 -10.42
C GLN A 105 -7.86 6.78 -9.86
N VAL A 106 -8.35 6.36 -8.70
CA VAL A 106 -7.99 5.06 -8.09
C VAL A 106 -8.50 3.93 -8.97
N GLN A 107 -9.72 4.05 -9.49
CA GLN A 107 -10.31 3.02 -10.35
C GLN A 107 -9.49 2.80 -11.61
N ASP A 108 -9.08 3.89 -12.28
CA ASP A 108 -8.26 3.81 -13.49
C ASP A 108 -6.91 3.15 -13.20
N ALA A 109 -6.27 3.50 -12.09
CA ALA A 109 -5.00 2.92 -11.70
C ALA A 109 -5.12 1.41 -11.42
N LYS A 110 -6.21 0.99 -10.79
CA LYS A 110 -6.47 -0.43 -10.52
C LYS A 110 -6.65 -1.22 -11.81
N VAL A 111 -7.32 -0.65 -12.80
CA VAL A 111 -7.50 -1.30 -14.10
C VAL A 111 -6.16 -1.50 -14.79
N ILE A 112 -5.28 -0.51 -14.76
CA ILE A 112 -3.94 -0.61 -15.35
C ILE A 112 -3.15 -1.74 -14.69
N ILE A 113 -3.19 -1.84 -13.37
CA ILE A 113 -2.47 -2.88 -12.63
C ILE A 113 -3.01 -4.27 -12.97
N GLU A 114 -4.32 -4.42 -13.09
CA GLU A 114 -4.93 -5.69 -13.47
C GLU A 114 -4.53 -6.13 -14.88
N ASP A 115 -4.44 -5.19 -15.82
CA ASP A 115 -3.97 -5.47 -17.17
C ASP A 115 -2.53 -5.95 -17.17
N GLU A 116 -1.66 -5.35 -16.37
CA GLU A 116 -0.29 -5.78 -16.22
C GLU A 116 -0.20 -7.21 -15.65
N LYS A 117 -1.04 -7.54 -14.68
CA LYS A 117 -1.13 -8.89 -14.12
C LYS A 117 -1.50 -9.90 -15.20
N LYS A 118 -2.48 -9.58 -16.04
CA LYS A 118 -2.93 -10.45 -17.13
C LYS A 118 -1.82 -10.69 -18.14
N GLN A 119 -1.06 -9.66 -18.50
CA GLN A 119 0.06 -9.78 -19.41
C GLN A 119 1.14 -10.70 -18.83
N LYS A 120 1.45 -10.57 -17.56
CA LYS A 120 2.44 -11.42 -16.89
C LYS A 120 1.97 -12.88 -16.80
N ALA A 121 0.68 -13.11 -16.65
CA ALA A 121 0.12 -14.43 -16.54
C ALA A 121 0.15 -15.21 -17.87
N VAL A 122 0.22 -14.51 -18.99
CA VAL A 122 0.22 -15.10 -20.35
C VAL A 122 1.62 -15.58 -20.74
N ILE A 123 2.64 -15.07 -20.12
CA ILE A 123 4.02 -15.47 -20.39
C ILE A 123 4.31 -16.80 -19.69
#